data_5fdb2f96e470da83e3a70263c91752b0
#
_entry.id   5fdb2f96e470da83e3a70263c91752b0
#
_cell.length_a   1.000
_cell.length_b   1.000
_cell.length_c   1.000
_cell.angle_alpha   90.00
_cell.angle_beta   90.00
_cell.angle_gamma   90.00
#
_symmetry.space_group_name_H-M   'P 1'
#
loop_
_entity.id
_entity.type
_entity.pdbx_description
1 polymer ?
#
loop_
_entity_poly.entity_id
_entity_poly.type
_entity_poly.pdbx_seq_one_letter_code
_entity_poly.pdbx_strand_id
1 'polypeptide(L)'
;MNNKILITMFGLVILAGCAGTKVASESDVPDWYLNPPKYEDRFVGVGDALRPQMSLSKTVATTRAKAEVSRALETKMSTMVKSFLQASGVGTDASALEFTEDVTKSVSSTTLKGCTIDRTEIKKGRVFVLVTYDASEA
;
A
#
# COMPACT_ATOMS: atom_id res chain seq x y z
N MET A 1 37.50 55.56 22.93
CA MET A 1 37.92 54.85 21.69
C MET A 1 37.11 53.59 21.63
N ASN A 2 36.02 53.71 20.99
CA ASN A 2 35.25 52.91 20.08
C ASN A 2 34.66 51.56 20.60
N ASN A 3 33.71 51.71 21.52
CA ASN A 3 32.77 50.63 21.89
C ASN A 3 31.75 50.28 20.80
N LYS A 4 31.88 50.87 19.62
CA LYS A 4 30.90 50.62 18.51
C LYS A 4 31.30 49.47 17.57
N ILE A 5 32.49 48.93 17.67
CA ILE A 5 32.98 47.84 16.82
C ILE A 5 32.74 46.46 17.45
N LEU A 6 32.52 46.40 18.76
CA LEU A 6 32.32 45.13 19.46
C LEU A 6 30.91 44.57 19.38
N ILE A 7 29.92 45.37 18.95
CA ILE A 7 28.51 44.98 18.88
C ILE A 7 28.12 44.39 17.52
N THR A 8 28.91 44.61 16.49
CA THR A 8 28.62 44.11 15.13
C THR A 8 29.11 42.69 14.83
N MET A 9 29.80 42.06 15.77
CA MET A 9 30.39 40.72 15.54
C MET A 9 29.65 39.59 16.26
N PHE A 10 28.55 39.84 16.96
CA PHE A 10 27.79 38.86 17.72
C PHE A 10 26.46 38.47 17.06
N GLY A 11 26.22 38.89 15.83
CA GLY A 11 24.94 38.73 15.13
C GLY A 11 24.87 37.66 14.05
N LEU A 12 25.90 36.78 13.87
CA LEU A 12 25.93 35.89 12.69
C LEU A 12 26.29 34.44 13.00
N VAL A 13 25.70 33.83 13.99
CA VAL A 13 25.80 32.36 14.21
C VAL A 13 24.49 31.80 14.76
N ILE A 14 23.41 31.87 14.02
CA ILE A 14 22.26 30.95 14.23
C ILE A 14 21.59 30.72 12.87
N LEU A 15 22.16 29.89 12.01
CA LEU A 15 21.47 29.31 10.84
C LEU A 15 22.21 28.06 10.35
N ALA A 16 22.33 27.06 11.21
CA ALA A 16 22.72 25.72 10.76
C ALA A 16 22.03 24.67 11.61
N GLY A 17 20.77 24.38 11.30
CA GLY A 17 19.97 23.40 12.01
C GLY A 17 18.75 22.93 11.26
N CYS A 18 18.81 22.84 9.92
CA CYS A 18 17.89 21.98 9.19
C CYS A 18 18.56 20.62 9.05
N ALA A 19 18.38 19.75 10.05
CA ALA A 19 18.53 18.33 9.87
C ALA A 19 17.44 17.91 8.86
N GLY A 20 17.81 17.91 7.58
CA GLY A 20 16.96 17.42 6.51
C GLY A 20 16.66 15.97 6.80
N THR A 21 15.42 15.68 7.14
CA THR A 21 14.85 14.34 7.03
C THR A 21 15.17 13.91 5.60
N LYS A 22 16.06 12.92 5.43
CA LYS A 22 16.30 12.32 4.11
C LYS A 22 14.99 11.71 3.67
N VAL A 23 14.21 12.45 2.91
CA VAL A 23 13.17 11.89 2.05
C VAL A 23 13.91 10.87 1.20
N ALA A 24 13.49 9.59 1.31
CA ALA A 24 14.06 8.53 0.50
C ALA A 24 14.09 9.02 -0.95
N SER A 25 15.26 9.07 -1.55
CA SER A 25 15.37 9.55 -2.93
C SER A 25 14.56 8.57 -3.79
N GLU A 26 13.86 9.09 -4.78
CA GLU A 26 13.01 8.34 -5.71
C GLU A 26 13.72 7.12 -6.32
N SER A 27 15.07 7.13 -6.35
CA SER A 27 15.92 6.01 -6.77
C SER A 27 15.95 4.81 -5.81
N ASP A 28 15.47 4.96 -4.59
CA ASP A 28 15.49 3.90 -3.56
C ASP A 28 14.20 3.05 -3.55
N VAL A 29 13.22 3.42 -4.37
CA VAL A 29 11.94 2.74 -4.53
C VAL A 29 11.76 2.39 -6.01
N PRO A 30 11.30 1.17 -6.35
CA PRO A 30 11.00 0.81 -7.73
C PRO A 30 9.85 1.65 -8.30
N ASP A 31 9.96 2.08 -9.58
CA ASP A 31 8.91 2.86 -10.25
C ASP A 31 7.56 2.12 -10.26
N TRP A 32 7.57 0.81 -10.48
CA TRP A 32 6.37 -0.02 -10.47
C TRP A 32 5.71 -0.13 -9.08
N TYR A 33 6.45 0.15 -8.01
CA TYR A 33 5.91 0.20 -6.66
C TYR A 33 5.17 1.51 -6.40
N LEU A 34 5.72 2.62 -6.89
CA LEU A 34 5.09 3.96 -6.80
C LEU A 34 3.89 4.08 -7.74
N ASN A 35 4.01 3.48 -8.93
CA ASN A 35 2.99 3.49 -9.98
C ASN A 35 2.67 2.04 -10.40
N PRO A 36 1.89 1.29 -9.59
CA PRO A 36 1.54 -0.07 -9.94
C PRO A 36 0.78 -0.14 -11.26
N PRO A 37 1.04 -1.15 -12.11
CA PRO A 37 0.29 -1.34 -13.34
C PRO A 37 -1.19 -1.57 -13.02
N LYS A 38 -2.05 -1.06 -13.87
CA LYS A 38 -3.51 -1.25 -13.77
C LYS A 38 -3.96 -2.17 -14.89
N TYR A 39 -4.75 -3.17 -14.54
CA TYR A 39 -5.37 -4.11 -15.47
C TYR A 39 -6.89 -4.08 -15.30
N GLU A 40 -7.63 -4.39 -16.35
CA GLU A 40 -9.10 -4.45 -16.30
C GLU A 40 -9.59 -5.76 -15.66
N ASP A 41 -8.85 -6.85 -15.87
CA ASP A 41 -9.16 -8.23 -15.49
C ASP A 41 -8.42 -8.71 -14.23
N ARG A 42 -7.49 -7.90 -13.69
CA ARG A 42 -6.63 -8.30 -12.57
C ARG A 42 -6.58 -7.27 -11.48
N PHE A 43 -6.51 -7.76 -10.25
CA PHE A 43 -6.18 -6.94 -9.09
C PHE A 43 -4.67 -6.97 -8.84
N VAL A 44 -4.12 -5.83 -8.53
CA VAL A 44 -2.68 -5.65 -8.23
C VAL A 44 -2.54 -5.14 -6.81
N GLY A 45 -1.60 -5.71 -6.09
CA GLY A 45 -1.21 -5.22 -4.78
C GLY A 45 0.31 -5.14 -4.67
N VAL A 46 0.80 -4.14 -3.99
CA VAL A 46 2.22 -3.94 -3.72
C VAL A 46 2.49 -3.97 -2.23
N GLY A 47 3.65 -4.46 -1.87
CA GLY A 47 4.06 -4.53 -0.47
C GLY A 47 5.57 -4.43 -0.36
N ASP A 48 6.03 -3.88 0.75
CA ASP A 48 7.44 -3.79 1.06
C ASP A 48 7.73 -4.19 2.50
N ALA A 49 8.96 -4.59 2.77
CA ALA A 49 9.43 -4.81 4.11
C ALA A 49 10.96 -4.70 4.19
N LEU A 50 11.42 -4.24 5.35
CA LEU A 50 12.81 -4.27 5.76
C LEU A 50 12.87 -5.00 7.11
N ARG A 51 13.52 -6.17 7.13
CA ARG A 51 13.71 -7.01 8.31
C ARG A 51 15.16 -7.49 8.35
N PRO A 52 15.69 -7.89 9.52
CA PRO A 52 17.07 -8.39 9.63
C PRO A 52 17.33 -9.61 8.74
N GLN A 53 16.33 -10.46 8.53
CA GLN A 53 16.42 -11.62 7.65
C GLN A 53 15.68 -11.34 6.34
N MET A 54 16.35 -11.59 5.21
CA MET A 54 15.82 -11.36 3.86
C MET A 54 14.56 -12.21 3.58
N SER A 55 14.54 -13.46 4.04
CA SER A 55 13.38 -14.36 3.91
C SER A 55 12.14 -13.79 4.61
N LEU A 56 12.33 -13.25 5.82
CA LEU A 56 11.26 -12.61 6.57
C LEU A 56 10.78 -11.33 5.89
N SER A 57 11.71 -10.53 5.33
CA SER A 57 11.34 -9.34 4.54
C SER A 57 10.44 -9.72 3.36
N LYS A 58 10.81 -10.77 2.60
CA LYS A 58 10.02 -11.26 1.47
C LYS A 58 8.64 -11.74 1.92
N THR A 59 8.56 -12.52 2.98
CA THR A 59 7.28 -13.02 3.51
C THR A 59 6.36 -11.85 3.93
N VAL A 60 6.88 -10.89 4.69
CA VAL A 60 6.10 -9.73 5.15
C VAL A 60 5.67 -8.85 3.98
N ALA A 61 6.56 -8.57 3.03
CA ALA A 61 6.23 -7.80 1.83
C ALA A 61 5.13 -8.48 1.00
N THR A 62 5.24 -9.81 0.79
CA THR A 62 4.22 -10.59 0.08
C THR A 62 2.87 -10.56 0.80
N THR A 63 2.86 -10.71 2.12
CA THR A 63 1.63 -10.64 2.93
C THR A 63 0.96 -9.28 2.80
N ARG A 64 1.73 -8.18 2.83
CA ARG A 64 1.23 -6.82 2.65
C ARG A 64 0.61 -6.62 1.26
N ALA A 65 1.31 -7.08 0.21
CA ALA A 65 0.81 -7.01 -1.16
C ALA A 65 -0.50 -7.79 -1.34
N LYS A 66 -0.59 -9.00 -0.80
CA LYS A 66 -1.82 -9.80 -0.81
C LYS A 66 -2.96 -9.13 -0.06
N ALA A 67 -2.69 -8.53 1.09
CA ALA A 67 -3.70 -7.80 1.86
C ALA A 67 -4.24 -6.58 1.08
N GLU A 68 -3.43 -5.94 0.26
CA GLU A 68 -3.86 -4.84 -0.61
C GLU A 68 -4.80 -5.34 -1.71
N VAL A 69 -4.47 -6.45 -2.39
CA VAL A 69 -5.36 -7.12 -3.36
C VAL A 69 -6.70 -7.48 -2.71
N SER A 70 -6.67 -8.09 -1.52
CA SER A 70 -7.88 -8.48 -0.79
C SER A 70 -8.78 -7.28 -0.52
N ARG A 71 -8.23 -6.18 0.00
CA ARG A 71 -9.00 -4.95 0.26
C ARG A 71 -9.60 -4.34 -1.01
N ALA A 72 -8.86 -4.35 -2.12
CA ALA A 72 -9.36 -3.84 -3.39
C ALA A 72 -10.55 -4.68 -3.90
N LEU A 73 -10.46 -6.01 -3.78
CA LEU A 73 -11.53 -6.92 -4.16
C LEU A 73 -12.75 -6.77 -3.24
N GLU A 74 -12.56 -6.73 -1.92
CA GLU A 74 -13.62 -6.50 -0.93
C GLU A 74 -14.40 -5.22 -1.23
N THR A 75 -13.69 -4.14 -1.54
CA THR A 75 -14.32 -2.87 -1.91
C THR A 75 -15.16 -3.00 -3.17
N LYS A 76 -14.65 -3.68 -4.20
CA LYS A 76 -15.38 -3.91 -5.45
C LYS A 76 -16.63 -4.76 -5.22
N MET A 77 -16.50 -5.87 -4.50
CA MET A 77 -17.60 -6.77 -4.18
C MET A 77 -18.70 -6.07 -3.35
N SER A 78 -18.31 -5.36 -2.28
CA SER A 78 -19.25 -4.61 -1.46
C SER A 78 -20.01 -3.56 -2.28
N THR A 79 -19.36 -2.88 -3.21
CA THR A 79 -20.00 -1.92 -4.11
C THR A 79 -20.99 -2.59 -5.05
N MET A 80 -20.62 -3.73 -5.64
CA MET A 80 -21.50 -4.50 -6.54
C MET A 80 -22.75 -5.01 -5.81
N VAL A 81 -22.58 -5.59 -4.62
CA VAL A 81 -23.71 -6.10 -3.83
C VAL A 81 -24.65 -4.96 -3.42
N LYS A 82 -24.13 -3.84 -2.96
CA LYS A 82 -24.95 -2.65 -2.63
C LYS A 82 -25.73 -2.14 -3.84
N SER A 83 -25.09 -2.04 -5.00
CA SER A 83 -25.74 -1.62 -6.23
C SER A 83 -26.86 -2.60 -6.66
N PHE A 84 -26.62 -3.91 -6.50
CA PHE A 84 -27.61 -4.94 -6.78
C PHE A 84 -28.83 -4.83 -5.85
N LEU A 85 -28.61 -4.69 -4.54
CA LEU A 85 -29.69 -4.53 -3.55
C LEU A 85 -30.53 -3.29 -3.84
N GLN A 86 -29.89 -2.17 -4.19
CA GLN A 86 -30.59 -0.95 -4.56
C GLN A 86 -31.45 -1.12 -5.84
N ALA A 87 -30.87 -1.77 -6.86
CA ALA A 87 -31.57 -2.02 -8.12
C ALA A 87 -32.76 -3.01 -7.97
N SER A 88 -32.62 -3.95 -7.04
CA SER A 88 -33.66 -4.99 -6.77
C SER A 88 -34.78 -4.49 -5.86
N GLY A 89 -34.71 -3.24 -5.35
CA GLY A 89 -35.71 -2.71 -4.41
C GLY A 89 -35.68 -3.36 -3.02
N VAL A 90 -34.69 -4.23 -2.76
CA VAL A 90 -34.43 -4.82 -1.44
C VAL A 90 -33.76 -3.76 -0.58
N GLY A 91 -34.40 -3.38 0.55
CA GLY A 91 -33.84 -2.42 1.46
C GLY A 91 -32.50 -2.92 2.07
N THR A 92 -31.71 -1.99 2.59
CA THR A 92 -30.48 -2.28 3.34
C THR A 92 -30.84 -2.70 4.77
N ASP A 93 -31.58 -3.80 4.93
CA ASP A 93 -31.85 -4.36 6.24
C ASP A 93 -30.64 -5.14 6.81
N ALA A 94 -30.73 -5.55 8.08
CA ALA A 94 -29.63 -6.23 8.76
C ALA A 94 -29.25 -7.55 8.04
N SER A 95 -30.20 -8.27 7.49
CA SER A 95 -29.98 -9.54 6.78
C SER A 95 -29.21 -9.36 5.48
N ALA A 96 -29.50 -8.30 4.73
CA ALA A 96 -28.78 -7.97 3.51
C ALA A 96 -27.32 -7.55 3.79
N LEU A 97 -27.09 -6.85 4.90
CA LEU A 97 -25.73 -6.47 5.33
C LEU A 97 -24.93 -7.69 5.77
N GLU A 98 -25.51 -8.60 6.56
CA GLU A 98 -24.88 -9.84 7.00
C GLU A 98 -24.50 -10.73 5.81
N PHE A 99 -25.40 -10.91 4.85
CA PHE A 99 -25.12 -11.62 3.60
C PHE A 99 -23.94 -11.00 2.83
N THR A 100 -23.89 -9.67 2.76
CA THR A 100 -22.78 -8.95 2.10
C THR A 100 -21.44 -9.21 2.78
N GLU A 101 -21.39 -9.22 4.11
CA GLU A 101 -20.18 -9.53 4.87
C GLU A 101 -19.69 -10.96 4.63
N ASP A 102 -20.59 -11.94 4.65
CA ASP A 102 -20.24 -13.35 4.49
C ASP A 102 -19.68 -13.64 3.09
N VAL A 103 -20.33 -13.10 2.04
CA VAL A 103 -19.83 -13.20 0.68
C VAL A 103 -18.45 -12.55 0.56
N THR A 104 -18.27 -11.36 1.10
CA THR A 104 -17.00 -10.64 1.05
C THR A 104 -15.88 -11.41 1.76
N LYS A 105 -16.12 -11.96 2.93
CA LYS A 105 -15.14 -12.79 3.67
C LYS A 105 -14.76 -14.05 2.90
N SER A 106 -15.74 -14.74 2.29
CA SER A 106 -15.51 -15.95 1.50
C SER A 106 -14.62 -15.66 0.29
N VAL A 107 -14.93 -14.61 -0.46
CA VAL A 107 -14.15 -14.18 -1.63
C VAL A 107 -12.74 -13.76 -1.23
N SER A 108 -12.56 -12.98 -0.17
CA SER A 108 -11.24 -12.58 0.34
C SER A 108 -10.35 -13.78 0.65
N SER A 109 -10.88 -14.79 1.33
CA SER A 109 -10.10 -15.98 1.69
C SER A 109 -9.62 -16.78 0.46
N THR A 110 -10.44 -16.85 -0.56
CA THR A 110 -10.12 -17.51 -1.84
C THR A 110 -9.09 -16.70 -2.62
N THR A 111 -9.24 -15.39 -2.68
CA THR A 111 -8.30 -14.47 -3.33
C THR A 111 -6.88 -14.60 -2.80
N LEU A 112 -6.72 -14.68 -1.48
CA LEU A 112 -5.39 -14.81 -0.86
C LEU A 112 -4.66 -16.07 -1.30
N LYS A 113 -5.37 -17.14 -1.65
CA LYS A 113 -4.80 -18.40 -2.16
C LYS A 113 -4.45 -18.30 -3.64
N GLY A 114 -5.23 -17.59 -4.44
CA GLY A 114 -5.04 -17.41 -5.88
C GLY A 114 -4.06 -16.31 -6.28
N CYS A 115 -3.52 -15.57 -5.32
CA CYS A 115 -2.54 -14.51 -5.61
C CYS A 115 -1.19 -15.08 -6.04
N THR A 116 -0.64 -14.56 -7.14
CA THR A 116 0.71 -14.87 -7.64
C THR A 116 1.66 -13.70 -7.48
N ILE A 117 2.93 -14.00 -7.21
CA ILE A 117 3.98 -12.97 -7.17
C ILE A 117 4.44 -12.72 -8.61
N ASP A 118 4.25 -11.49 -9.08
CA ASP A 118 4.65 -11.08 -10.42
C ASP A 118 6.06 -10.46 -10.43
N ARG A 119 6.38 -9.64 -9.43
CA ARG A 119 7.70 -9.00 -9.29
C ARG A 119 8.21 -9.01 -7.86
N THR A 120 9.53 -9.14 -7.75
CA THR A 120 10.25 -8.92 -6.48
C THR A 120 11.52 -8.14 -6.79
N GLU A 121 11.77 -7.07 -6.05
CA GLU A 121 12.97 -6.24 -6.18
C GLU A 121 13.53 -5.92 -4.80
N ILE A 122 14.85 -5.83 -4.69
CA ILE A 122 15.53 -5.50 -3.44
C ILE A 122 16.36 -4.25 -3.66
N LYS A 123 16.08 -3.21 -2.87
CA LYS A 123 16.84 -1.97 -2.87
C LYS A 123 17.25 -1.64 -1.44
N LYS A 124 18.52 -1.44 -1.20
CA LYS A 124 19.09 -1.12 0.12
C LYS A 124 18.61 -2.04 1.25
N GLY A 125 18.50 -3.36 0.96
CA GLY A 125 18.06 -4.36 1.91
C GLY A 125 16.54 -4.42 2.14
N ARG A 126 15.76 -3.51 1.55
CA ARG A 126 14.29 -3.54 1.56
C ARG A 126 13.79 -4.38 0.40
N VAL A 127 12.87 -5.26 0.67
CA VAL A 127 12.21 -6.11 -0.34
C VAL A 127 10.91 -5.46 -0.76
N PHE A 128 10.72 -5.30 -2.06
CA PHE A 128 9.49 -4.84 -2.70
C PHE A 128 8.87 -6.01 -3.46
N VAL A 129 7.58 -6.20 -3.34
CA VAL A 129 6.84 -7.29 -3.99
C VAL A 129 5.60 -6.72 -4.66
N LEU A 130 5.34 -7.17 -5.88
CA LEU A 130 4.10 -6.95 -6.60
C LEU A 130 3.40 -8.30 -6.74
N VAL A 131 2.13 -8.32 -6.37
CA VAL A 131 1.26 -9.50 -6.42
C VAL A 131 0.09 -9.19 -7.32
N THR A 132 -0.30 -10.16 -8.12
CA THR A 132 -1.48 -10.09 -8.98
C THR A 132 -2.47 -11.20 -8.61
N TYR A 133 -3.76 -10.92 -8.80
CA TYR A 133 -4.86 -11.86 -8.72
C TYR A 133 -5.71 -11.72 -9.98
N ASP A 134 -5.85 -12.81 -10.71
CA ASP A 134 -6.68 -12.88 -11.90
C ASP A 134 -8.13 -13.15 -11.50
N ALA A 135 -9.01 -12.21 -11.80
CA ALA A 135 -10.43 -12.34 -11.48
C ALA A 135 -11.25 -13.04 -12.58
N SER A 136 -10.62 -13.38 -13.70
CA SER A 136 -11.29 -14.07 -14.81
C SER A 136 -11.41 -15.59 -14.59
N GLU A 137 -10.61 -16.14 -13.66
CA GLU A 137 -10.62 -17.55 -13.31
C GLU A 137 -11.45 -17.89 -12.03
N ALA A 138 -12.16 -16.90 -11.46
CA ALA A 138 -12.89 -17.04 -10.19
C ALA A 138 -14.38 -17.38 -10.38
#